data_577bdd07e0af8482c41b6c07c8cb56ec
#
_entry.id   577bdd07e0af8482c41b6c07c8cb56ec
#
_cell.length_a   1.000
_cell.length_b   1.000
_cell.length_c   1.000
_cell.angle_alpha   90.00
_cell.angle_beta   90.00
_cell.angle_gamma   90.00
#
_symmetry.space_group_name_H-M   'P 1'
#
loop_
_entity.id
_entity.type
_entity.pdbx_description
1 polymer ?
#
loop_
_entity_poly.entity_id
_entity_poly.type
_entity_poly.pdbx_seq_one_letter_code
_entity_poly.pdbx_strand_id
1 'polypeptide(L)'
;MSINTMEYAAVFMQELDSQMVECATSGWMEDNAGQVQYSGGAEVKIPKMELSGLGNYDRDKGFATGSVTVNYETKKLTQDRGRAFQVDAMDVDETNFAAVAGNVMGEFQRTKVIPEIDAYRYSTIAQLAETKSKKKDYTPAADTILETLLNDMTEIRDKVGDGAEIVVTMSAKVAGMLDLAKGGNNVIDSGEFTQGNMTLKVKEIDGCPIIRVPSARFKTKYDFYDGVSGGKETGGFVAAADAKDINWIIAVRQAPIAVSKTDVTRIFDPMTNQNANAWKIDYRKYHDLWITDNGMEGVLVSVNSAE
;
A
#
# COMPACT_ATOMS: atom_id res chain seq x y z
N MET A 1 35.07 23.42 -4.10
CA MET A 1 33.79 23.68 -4.79
C MET A 1 32.83 22.52 -4.48
N SER A 2 32.06 22.65 -3.39
CA SER A 2 31.14 21.58 -2.94
C SER A 2 29.67 22.01 -2.98
N ILE A 3 29.32 22.93 -3.88
CA ILE A 3 27.98 23.56 -3.93
C ILE A 3 26.98 22.72 -4.75
N ASN A 4 27.46 21.93 -5.72
CA ASN A 4 26.58 21.21 -6.63
C ASN A 4 26.03 19.85 -6.11
N THR A 5 26.64 19.25 -5.10
CA THR A 5 26.23 17.94 -4.58
C THR A 5 24.89 17.99 -3.81
N MET A 6 24.60 19.09 -3.11
CA MET A 6 23.34 19.22 -2.35
C MET A 6 22.13 19.54 -3.25
N GLU A 7 22.30 20.39 -4.27
CA GLU A 7 21.22 20.70 -5.21
C GLU A 7 20.85 19.50 -6.08
N TYR A 8 21.84 18.76 -6.57
CA TYR A 8 21.59 17.53 -7.34
C TYR A 8 20.90 16.45 -6.50
N ALA A 9 21.27 16.29 -5.24
CA ALA A 9 20.63 15.34 -4.35
C ALA A 9 19.16 15.71 -4.06
N ALA A 10 18.84 16.99 -3.89
CA ALA A 10 17.48 17.45 -3.63
C ALA A 10 16.56 17.28 -4.86
N VAL A 11 17.02 17.67 -6.06
CA VAL A 11 16.27 17.47 -7.32
C VAL A 11 16.09 16.00 -7.60
N PHE A 12 17.12 15.19 -7.38
CA PHE A 12 17.10 13.74 -7.55
C PHE A 12 16.10 13.06 -6.60
N MET A 13 16.06 13.43 -5.32
CA MET A 13 15.07 12.92 -4.36
C MET A 13 13.65 13.25 -4.78
N GLN A 14 13.40 14.44 -5.30
CA GLN A 14 12.07 14.85 -5.77
C GLN A 14 11.62 14.05 -7.01
N GLU A 15 12.53 13.73 -7.94
CA GLU A 15 12.21 12.85 -9.08
C GLU A 15 11.92 11.42 -8.65
N LEU A 16 12.67 10.87 -7.68
CA LEU A 16 12.41 9.54 -7.12
C LEU A 16 11.07 9.46 -6.41
N ASP A 17 10.73 10.46 -5.60
CA ASP A 17 9.45 10.53 -4.91
C ASP A 17 8.28 10.59 -5.89
N SER A 18 8.40 11.35 -6.98
CA SER A 18 7.36 11.42 -8.01
C SER A 18 7.17 10.07 -8.74
N GLN A 19 8.26 9.35 -9.05
CA GLN A 19 8.18 8.03 -9.64
C GLN A 19 7.54 7.00 -8.70
N MET A 20 7.81 7.10 -7.39
CA MET A 20 7.15 6.25 -6.40
C MET A 20 5.64 6.48 -6.35
N VAL A 21 5.21 7.73 -6.33
CA VAL A 21 3.78 8.08 -6.31
C VAL A 21 3.08 7.60 -7.58
N GLU A 22 3.71 7.78 -8.75
CA GLU A 22 3.13 7.42 -10.05
C GLU A 22 2.97 5.90 -10.24
N CYS A 23 3.96 5.11 -9.80
CA CYS A 23 4.00 3.66 -10.03
C CYS A 23 3.39 2.82 -8.90
N ALA A 24 3.25 3.38 -7.69
CA ALA A 24 2.69 2.66 -6.54
C ALA A 24 1.16 2.60 -6.63
N THR A 25 0.61 1.40 -6.63
CA THR A 25 -0.84 1.20 -6.65
C THR A 25 -1.48 1.26 -5.26
N SER A 26 -0.69 1.16 -4.20
CA SER A 26 -1.10 1.23 -2.79
C SER A 26 -0.73 2.54 -2.09
N GLY A 27 -0.21 3.53 -2.83
CA GLY A 27 0.27 4.80 -2.25
C GLY A 27 -0.81 5.60 -1.54
N TRP A 28 -2.06 5.56 -2.04
CA TRP A 28 -3.20 6.24 -1.43
C TRP A 28 -3.46 5.86 0.04
N MET A 29 -2.99 4.69 0.48
CA MET A 29 -3.12 4.25 1.88
C MET A 29 -2.23 5.06 2.83
N GLU A 30 -1.19 5.73 2.32
CA GLU A 30 -0.29 6.59 3.11
C GLU A 30 -0.95 7.93 3.49
N ASP A 31 -1.98 8.36 2.75
CA ASP A 31 -2.77 9.56 3.08
C ASP A 31 -3.40 9.45 4.49
N ASN A 32 -3.60 8.22 4.96
CA ASN A 32 -4.19 7.92 6.26
C ASN A 32 -3.17 7.90 7.42
N ALA A 33 -1.87 8.08 7.16
CA ALA A 33 -0.82 8.02 8.17
C ALA A 33 -1.00 9.05 9.32
N GLY A 34 -1.73 10.14 9.06
CA GLY A 34 -2.08 11.15 10.07
C GLY A 34 -2.99 10.65 11.20
N GLN A 35 -3.66 9.51 11.05
CA GLN A 35 -4.50 8.90 12.09
C GLN A 35 -3.69 8.27 13.23
N VAL A 36 -2.37 8.20 13.09
CA VAL A 36 -1.48 7.45 13.95
C VAL A 36 -0.60 8.38 14.77
N GLN A 37 -0.43 8.06 16.05
CA GLN A 37 0.48 8.76 16.95
C GLN A 37 1.74 7.94 17.20
N TYR A 38 2.89 8.53 16.94
CA TYR A 38 4.19 7.91 17.25
C TYR A 38 4.48 7.99 18.75
N SER A 39 4.76 6.84 19.37
CA SER A 39 5.09 6.74 20.79
C SER A 39 6.59 6.67 21.08
N GLY A 40 7.42 6.80 20.03
CA GLY A 40 8.87 6.60 20.09
C GLY A 40 9.29 5.19 19.65
N GLY A 41 10.53 5.04 19.20
CA GLY A 41 11.03 3.74 18.70
C GLY A 41 10.27 3.23 17.48
N ALA A 42 9.89 1.96 17.50
CA ALA A 42 9.11 1.27 16.45
C ALA A 42 7.63 1.17 16.79
N GLU A 43 7.20 1.77 17.89
CA GLU A 43 5.82 1.64 18.37
C GLU A 43 4.96 2.82 17.92
N VAL A 44 3.73 2.47 17.55
CA VAL A 44 2.72 3.37 17.03
C VAL A 44 1.43 3.13 17.78
N LYS A 45 0.74 4.19 18.17
CA LYS A 45 -0.54 4.13 18.88
C LYS A 45 -1.67 4.61 17.98
N ILE A 46 -2.68 3.77 17.83
CA ILE A 46 -3.90 4.08 17.10
C ILE A 46 -5.01 4.31 18.14
N PRO A 47 -5.65 5.48 18.20
CA PRO A 47 -6.72 5.73 19.13
C PRO A 47 -7.98 4.94 18.74
N LYS A 48 -8.61 4.26 19.72
CA LYS A 48 -9.88 3.58 19.59
C LYS A 48 -10.86 4.20 20.57
N MET A 49 -11.99 4.71 20.09
CA MET A 49 -13.03 5.31 20.90
C MET A 49 -14.28 4.44 20.87
N GLU A 50 -14.81 4.14 22.05
CA GLU A 50 -16.08 3.45 22.23
C GLU A 50 -17.04 4.35 22.98
N LEU A 51 -18.26 4.50 22.47
CA LEU A 51 -19.30 5.38 22.99
C LEU A 51 -20.54 4.58 23.30
N SER A 52 -21.23 4.91 24.40
CA SER A 52 -22.55 4.38 24.67
C SER A 52 -23.58 4.96 23.70
N GLY A 53 -24.56 4.13 23.30
CA GLY A 53 -25.67 4.58 22.48
C GLY A 53 -26.64 5.56 23.22
N LEU A 54 -27.62 6.04 22.51
CA LEU A 54 -28.65 6.92 23.08
C LEU A 54 -29.50 6.13 24.06
N GLY A 55 -29.76 6.72 25.27
CA GLY A 55 -30.72 6.24 26.25
C GLY A 55 -32.02 7.04 26.17
N ASN A 56 -33.08 6.52 26.79
CA ASN A 56 -34.33 7.24 26.90
C ASN A 56 -34.16 8.45 27.84
N TYR A 57 -34.67 9.60 27.43
CA TYR A 57 -34.74 10.78 28.27
C TYR A 57 -35.92 10.66 29.24
N ASP A 58 -35.64 10.77 30.54
CA ASP A 58 -36.65 10.82 31.59
C ASP A 58 -36.91 12.31 31.96
N ARG A 59 -38.17 12.72 31.98
CA ARG A 59 -38.52 14.13 32.27
C ARG A 59 -38.25 14.51 33.73
N ASP A 60 -38.25 13.53 34.64
CA ASP A 60 -38.01 13.77 36.06
C ASP A 60 -36.54 13.56 36.46
N LYS A 61 -35.83 12.66 35.78
CA LYS A 61 -34.44 12.28 36.11
C LYS A 61 -33.40 12.80 35.12
N GLY A 62 -33.83 13.32 33.96
CA GLY A 62 -32.94 13.86 32.93
C GLY A 62 -32.34 12.81 31.99
N PHE A 63 -31.10 13.04 31.59
CA PHE A 63 -30.38 12.16 30.65
C PHE A 63 -29.83 10.92 31.35
N ALA A 64 -29.92 9.76 30.68
CA ALA A 64 -29.19 8.56 31.08
C ALA A 64 -27.67 8.79 30.92
N THR A 65 -26.92 8.40 31.95
CA THR A 65 -25.47 8.57 31.94
C THR A 65 -24.84 7.55 30.95
N GLY A 66 -24.15 8.08 29.94
CA GLY A 66 -23.37 7.27 29.01
C GLY A 66 -21.90 7.16 29.41
N SER A 67 -21.18 6.22 28.82
CA SER A 67 -19.75 6.07 28.99
C SER A 67 -19.01 6.40 27.70
N VAL A 68 -17.83 7.01 27.82
CA VAL A 68 -16.85 7.23 26.77
C VAL A 68 -15.57 6.54 27.18
N THR A 69 -15.13 5.58 26.39
CA THR A 69 -13.87 4.89 26.63
C THR A 69 -12.91 5.17 25.46
N VAL A 70 -11.75 5.74 25.78
CA VAL A 70 -10.68 5.98 24.82
C VAL A 70 -9.53 5.05 25.14
N ASN A 71 -9.29 4.10 24.29
CA ASN A 71 -8.19 3.15 24.38
C ASN A 71 -7.20 3.38 23.23
N TYR A 72 -5.95 3.01 23.45
CA TYR A 72 -4.91 3.04 22.40
C TYR A 72 -4.50 1.62 22.05
N GLU A 73 -4.60 1.29 20.78
CA GLU A 73 -4.05 0.06 20.24
C GLU A 73 -2.59 0.29 19.85
N THR A 74 -1.66 -0.40 20.50
CA THR A 74 -0.22 -0.27 20.23
C THR A 74 0.16 -1.30 19.16
N LYS A 75 0.70 -0.82 18.04
CA LYS A 75 1.24 -1.63 16.94
C LYS A 75 2.74 -1.40 16.81
N LYS A 76 3.46 -2.38 16.27
CA LYS A 76 4.89 -2.28 15.98
C LYS A 76 5.11 -2.35 14.50
N LEU A 77 6.01 -1.49 13.99
CA LEU A 77 6.49 -1.59 12.62
C LEU A 77 7.35 -2.85 12.49
N THR A 78 7.12 -3.64 11.45
CA THR A 78 7.81 -4.92 11.23
C THR A 78 8.72 -4.91 10.01
N GLN A 79 8.46 -4.09 9.00
CA GLN A 79 9.17 -4.10 7.72
C GLN A 79 10.27 -3.04 7.68
N ASP A 80 11.49 -3.41 8.09
CA ASP A 80 12.69 -2.58 7.96
C ASP A 80 13.56 -3.16 6.85
N ARG A 81 13.46 -2.57 5.66
CA ARG A 81 14.05 -3.08 4.43
C ARG A 81 15.01 -2.08 3.81
N GLY A 82 16.14 -2.56 3.29
CA GLY A 82 17.12 -1.70 2.63
C GLY A 82 18.09 -2.47 1.76
N ARG A 83 18.75 -1.73 0.86
CA ARG A 83 19.79 -2.26 0.00
C ARG A 83 20.87 -1.21 -0.22
N ALA A 84 22.13 -1.65 -0.28
CA ALA A 84 23.26 -0.83 -0.64
C ALA A 84 23.85 -1.28 -1.98
N PHE A 85 24.18 -0.30 -2.83
CA PHE A 85 24.91 -0.50 -4.08
C PHE A 85 26.26 0.20 -4.00
N GLN A 86 27.31 -0.41 -4.55
CA GLN A 86 28.63 0.20 -4.66
C GLN A 86 29.08 0.15 -6.13
N VAL A 87 29.64 1.27 -6.59
CA VAL A 87 30.21 1.40 -7.93
C VAL A 87 31.62 1.95 -7.78
N ASP A 88 32.62 1.27 -8.35
CA ASP A 88 34.02 1.69 -8.24
C ASP A 88 34.25 3.08 -8.82
N ALA A 89 35.12 3.86 -8.21
CA ALA A 89 35.40 5.23 -8.62
C ALA A 89 36.04 5.30 -10.03
N MET A 90 36.79 4.28 -10.43
CA MET A 90 37.44 4.24 -11.77
C MET A 90 36.42 3.99 -12.87
N ASP A 91 35.36 3.17 -12.61
CA ASP A 91 34.29 2.92 -13.56
C ASP A 91 33.38 4.15 -13.78
N VAL A 92 33.48 5.11 -12.86
CA VAL A 92 32.65 6.32 -12.81
C VAL A 92 33.24 7.48 -13.61
N ASP A 93 34.56 7.58 -13.65
CA ASP A 93 35.25 8.67 -14.39
C ASP A 93 34.97 8.62 -15.90
N GLU A 94 34.62 7.44 -16.41
CA GLU A 94 34.27 7.23 -17.82
C GLU A 94 32.77 7.51 -18.13
N THR A 95 31.89 7.52 -17.10
CA THR A 95 30.44 7.62 -17.29
C THR A 95 29.81 8.63 -16.37
N ASN A 96 29.64 9.85 -16.69
CA ASN A 96 28.98 10.93 -15.93
C ASN A 96 28.04 10.46 -14.76
N PHE A 97 28.63 10.02 -13.66
CA PHE A 97 28.06 9.18 -12.57
C PHE A 97 26.78 9.74 -11.93
N ALA A 98 26.62 11.05 -11.80
CA ALA A 98 25.43 11.61 -11.15
C ALA A 98 24.14 11.21 -11.88
N ALA A 99 24.20 11.18 -13.23
CA ALA A 99 23.08 10.68 -14.04
C ALA A 99 22.91 9.15 -13.95
N VAL A 100 24.03 8.40 -13.78
CA VAL A 100 23.99 6.93 -13.65
C VAL A 100 23.43 6.52 -12.29
N ALA A 101 23.85 7.15 -11.19
CA ALA A 101 23.35 6.86 -9.85
C ALA A 101 21.84 7.10 -9.73
N GLY A 102 21.36 8.19 -10.34
CA GLY A 102 19.95 8.51 -10.42
C GLY A 102 19.15 7.46 -11.16
N ASN A 103 19.60 7.09 -12.33
CA ASN A 103 18.94 6.08 -13.14
C ASN A 103 18.91 4.70 -12.46
N VAL A 104 20.02 4.29 -11.82
CA VAL A 104 20.09 3.02 -11.07
C VAL A 104 19.10 3.00 -9.91
N MET A 105 19.03 4.08 -9.13
CA MET A 105 18.11 4.14 -8.00
C MET A 105 16.65 4.24 -8.45
N GLY A 106 16.33 5.04 -9.47
CA GLY A 106 14.99 5.11 -10.05
C GLY A 106 14.52 3.75 -10.59
N GLU A 107 15.38 3.04 -11.32
CA GLU A 107 15.08 1.70 -11.80
C GLU A 107 14.92 0.69 -10.65
N PHE A 108 15.76 0.77 -9.62
CA PHE A 108 15.63 -0.06 -8.42
C PHE A 108 14.31 0.18 -7.69
N GLN A 109 13.93 1.44 -7.47
CA GLN A 109 12.65 1.76 -6.84
C GLN A 109 11.48 1.26 -7.68
N ARG A 110 11.47 1.54 -8.98
CA ARG A 110 10.40 1.15 -9.90
C ARG A 110 10.24 -0.38 -10.00
N THR A 111 11.36 -1.13 -10.08
CA THR A 111 11.33 -2.57 -10.37
C THR A 111 11.34 -3.46 -9.13
N LYS A 112 11.83 -2.98 -7.98
CA LYS A 112 12.02 -3.78 -6.77
C LYS A 112 11.26 -3.24 -5.58
N VAL A 113 11.43 -1.96 -5.24
CA VAL A 113 10.88 -1.38 -4.01
C VAL A 113 9.36 -1.26 -4.08
N ILE A 114 8.84 -0.62 -5.13
CA ILE A 114 7.40 -0.39 -5.31
C ILE A 114 6.62 -1.72 -5.38
N PRO A 115 7.02 -2.72 -6.20
CA PRO A 115 6.34 -4.00 -6.23
C PRO A 115 6.36 -4.75 -4.89
N GLU A 116 7.45 -4.64 -4.11
CA GLU A 116 7.57 -5.27 -2.80
C GLU A 116 6.63 -4.61 -1.77
N ILE A 117 6.56 -3.28 -1.75
CA ILE A 117 5.65 -2.53 -0.88
C ILE A 117 4.19 -2.86 -1.18
N ASP A 118 3.80 -2.82 -2.47
CA ASP A 118 2.45 -3.17 -2.88
C ASP A 118 2.10 -4.62 -2.50
N ALA A 119 3.00 -5.57 -2.78
CA ALA A 119 2.80 -6.97 -2.43
C ALA A 119 2.62 -7.17 -0.92
N TYR A 120 3.44 -6.49 -0.10
CA TYR A 120 3.31 -6.52 1.36
C TYR A 120 1.96 -5.98 1.82
N ARG A 121 1.56 -4.79 1.35
CA ARG A 121 0.32 -4.14 1.77
C ARG A 121 -0.91 -4.96 1.39
N TYR A 122 -1.00 -5.43 0.15
CA TYR A 122 -2.14 -6.21 -0.31
C TYR A 122 -2.23 -7.58 0.38
N SER A 123 -1.10 -8.26 0.57
CA SER A 123 -1.11 -9.53 1.30
C SER A 123 -1.48 -9.35 2.78
N THR A 124 -1.04 -8.27 3.40
CA THR A 124 -1.40 -7.94 4.79
C THR A 124 -2.91 -7.69 4.91
N ILE A 125 -3.51 -6.93 3.99
CA ILE A 125 -4.97 -6.71 3.95
C ILE A 125 -5.70 -8.04 3.78
N ALA A 126 -5.23 -8.91 2.88
CA ALA A 126 -5.86 -10.21 2.65
C ALA A 126 -5.80 -11.12 3.89
N GLN A 127 -4.68 -11.17 4.60
CA GLN A 127 -4.52 -11.95 5.83
C GLN A 127 -5.38 -11.38 6.97
N LEU A 128 -5.46 -10.07 7.11
CA LEU A 128 -6.36 -9.43 8.09
C LEU A 128 -7.83 -9.72 7.77
N ALA A 129 -8.22 -9.65 6.49
CA ALA A 129 -9.57 -9.99 6.04
C ALA A 129 -9.91 -11.47 6.31
N GLU A 130 -8.98 -12.38 6.10
CA GLU A 130 -9.16 -13.80 6.43
C GLU A 130 -9.39 -14.00 7.94
N THR A 131 -8.57 -13.38 8.78
CA THR A 131 -8.69 -13.46 10.24
C THR A 131 -10.03 -12.93 10.75
N LYS A 132 -10.58 -11.91 10.08
CA LYS A 132 -11.85 -11.25 10.46
C LYS A 132 -13.06 -11.74 9.66
N SER A 133 -12.95 -12.85 8.91
CA SER A 133 -14.02 -13.42 8.09
C SER A 133 -14.60 -12.45 7.06
N LYS A 134 -13.75 -11.57 6.50
CA LYS A 134 -14.07 -10.62 5.43
C LYS A 134 -13.50 -11.06 4.08
N LYS A 135 -13.07 -12.32 3.99
CA LYS A 135 -12.61 -12.95 2.76
C LYS A 135 -13.74 -13.74 2.11
N LYS A 136 -13.92 -13.59 0.80
CA LYS A 136 -14.83 -14.40 -0.02
C LYS A 136 -14.03 -15.15 -1.08
N ASP A 137 -14.36 -16.43 -1.24
CA ASP A 137 -13.79 -17.25 -2.30
C ASP A 137 -14.71 -17.15 -3.53
N TYR A 138 -14.14 -16.74 -4.69
CA TYR A 138 -14.87 -16.58 -5.94
C TYR A 138 -13.95 -16.84 -7.13
N THR A 139 -14.41 -17.66 -8.08
CA THR A 139 -13.70 -17.87 -9.36
C THR A 139 -14.26 -16.90 -10.41
N PRO A 140 -13.46 -15.95 -10.93
CA PRO A 140 -13.92 -14.95 -11.87
C PRO A 140 -14.44 -15.54 -13.17
N ALA A 141 -15.66 -15.15 -13.58
CA ALA A 141 -16.27 -15.50 -14.84
C ALA A 141 -16.90 -14.26 -15.47
N ALA A 142 -16.80 -14.12 -16.79
CA ALA A 142 -17.25 -12.93 -17.52
C ALA A 142 -18.75 -12.60 -17.36
N ASP A 143 -19.57 -13.62 -17.09
CA ASP A 143 -21.03 -13.48 -16.99
C ASP A 143 -21.46 -13.00 -15.59
N THR A 144 -20.68 -13.32 -14.54
CA THR A 144 -21.07 -13.09 -13.12
C THR A 144 -20.21 -12.06 -12.41
N ILE A 145 -19.06 -11.67 -12.99
CA ILE A 145 -18.08 -10.81 -12.34
C ILE A 145 -18.67 -9.44 -11.95
N LEU A 146 -19.46 -8.82 -12.83
CA LEU A 146 -20.05 -7.51 -12.58
C LEU A 146 -21.08 -7.58 -11.44
N GLU A 147 -21.96 -8.59 -11.47
CA GLU A 147 -22.97 -8.79 -10.44
C GLU A 147 -22.32 -9.07 -9.09
N THR A 148 -21.30 -9.93 -9.04
CA THR A 148 -20.61 -10.28 -7.81
C THR A 148 -19.89 -9.07 -7.22
N LEU A 149 -19.22 -8.27 -8.05
CA LEU A 149 -18.54 -7.04 -7.63
C LEU A 149 -19.52 -6.02 -7.04
N LEU A 150 -20.63 -5.77 -7.72
CA LEU A 150 -21.67 -4.84 -7.25
C LEU A 150 -22.33 -5.32 -5.94
N ASN A 151 -22.57 -6.62 -5.78
CA ASN A 151 -23.06 -7.19 -4.53
C ASN A 151 -22.05 -7.00 -3.38
N ASP A 152 -20.75 -7.22 -3.63
CA ASP A 152 -19.70 -7.00 -2.64
C ASP A 152 -19.59 -5.52 -2.25
N MET A 153 -19.74 -4.59 -3.20
CA MET A 153 -19.76 -3.15 -2.92
C MET A 153 -21.00 -2.76 -2.08
N THR A 154 -22.15 -3.34 -2.43
CA THR A 154 -23.41 -3.10 -1.71
C THR A 154 -23.33 -3.59 -0.27
N GLU A 155 -22.69 -4.75 -0.02
CA GLU A 155 -22.49 -5.26 1.34
C GLU A 155 -21.67 -4.30 2.21
N ILE A 156 -20.65 -3.64 1.64
CA ILE A 156 -19.87 -2.63 2.36
C ILE A 156 -20.70 -1.39 2.62
N ARG A 157 -21.43 -0.88 1.60
CA ARG A 157 -22.30 0.30 1.74
C ARG A 157 -23.39 0.10 2.79
N ASP A 158 -23.96 -1.09 2.86
CA ASP A 158 -24.98 -1.42 3.88
C ASP A 158 -24.43 -1.28 5.32
N LYS A 159 -23.14 -1.50 5.52
CA LYS A 159 -22.47 -1.40 6.83
C LYS A 159 -21.97 0.00 7.15
N VAL A 160 -21.37 0.67 6.16
CA VAL A 160 -20.64 1.95 6.36
C VAL A 160 -21.48 3.15 5.95
N GLY A 161 -22.53 2.95 5.15
CA GLY A 161 -23.36 4.00 4.56
C GLY A 161 -22.87 4.41 3.18
N ASP A 162 -23.79 4.98 2.40
CA ASP A 162 -23.60 5.30 0.98
C ASP A 162 -22.65 6.50 0.74
N GLY A 163 -22.40 7.31 1.77
CA GLY A 163 -21.48 8.47 1.68
C GLY A 163 -20.01 8.15 1.87
N ALA A 164 -19.63 6.88 2.05
CA ALA A 164 -18.23 6.50 2.24
C ALA A 164 -17.49 6.40 0.89
N GLU A 165 -16.31 7.02 0.81
CA GLU A 165 -15.43 6.86 -0.35
C GLU A 165 -14.86 5.44 -0.39
N ILE A 166 -15.27 4.65 -1.36
CA ILE A 166 -14.83 3.27 -1.58
C ILE A 166 -13.80 3.25 -2.71
N VAL A 167 -12.71 2.53 -2.50
CA VAL A 167 -11.68 2.26 -3.51
C VAL A 167 -11.70 0.77 -3.83
N VAL A 168 -11.78 0.44 -5.10
CA VAL A 168 -11.70 -0.94 -5.60
C VAL A 168 -10.32 -1.17 -6.19
N THR A 169 -9.55 -2.05 -5.58
CA THR A 169 -8.26 -2.49 -6.12
C THR A 169 -8.45 -3.88 -6.74
N MET A 170 -8.09 -4.04 -8.00
CA MET A 170 -8.41 -5.23 -8.77
C MET A 170 -7.18 -5.76 -9.52
N SER A 171 -7.05 -7.09 -9.59
CA SER A 171 -6.02 -7.72 -10.43
C SER A 171 -6.20 -7.34 -11.90
N ALA A 172 -5.10 -7.08 -12.61
CA ALA A 172 -5.15 -6.70 -14.03
C ALA A 172 -5.84 -7.77 -14.90
N LYS A 173 -5.71 -9.06 -14.56
CA LYS A 173 -6.40 -10.17 -15.24
C LYS A 173 -7.91 -10.06 -15.08
N VAL A 174 -8.36 -9.86 -13.85
CA VAL A 174 -9.78 -9.77 -13.49
C VAL A 174 -10.41 -8.48 -14.05
N ALA A 175 -9.67 -7.38 -14.03
CA ALA A 175 -10.10 -6.13 -14.65
C ALA A 175 -10.30 -6.26 -16.17
N GLY A 176 -9.46 -7.05 -16.86
CA GLY A 176 -9.65 -7.38 -18.27
C GLY A 176 -10.91 -8.20 -18.52
N MET A 177 -11.26 -9.15 -17.63
CA MET A 177 -12.52 -9.89 -17.71
C MET A 177 -13.73 -8.99 -17.47
N LEU A 178 -13.62 -8.04 -16.53
CA LEU A 178 -14.67 -7.06 -16.26
C LEU A 178 -14.92 -6.15 -17.46
N ASP A 179 -13.87 -5.74 -18.18
CA ASP A 179 -14.01 -4.93 -19.41
C ASP A 179 -14.76 -5.68 -20.53
N LEU A 180 -14.63 -7.00 -20.54
CA LEU A 180 -15.30 -7.87 -21.54
C LEU A 180 -16.69 -8.33 -21.07
N ALA A 181 -17.06 -8.11 -19.82
CA ALA A 181 -18.33 -8.55 -19.26
C ALA A 181 -19.53 -7.89 -19.97
N LYS A 182 -20.60 -8.63 -20.13
CA LYS A 182 -21.85 -8.11 -20.70
C LYS A 182 -22.43 -7.02 -19.80
N GLY A 183 -22.58 -5.82 -20.35
CA GLY A 183 -23.06 -4.64 -19.62
C GLY A 183 -21.97 -3.77 -19.02
N GLY A 184 -20.72 -4.20 -19.00
CA GLY A 184 -19.60 -3.42 -18.44
C GLY A 184 -19.43 -2.05 -19.10
N ASN A 185 -19.62 -1.95 -20.41
CA ASN A 185 -19.51 -0.67 -21.15
C ASN A 185 -20.55 0.40 -20.75
N ASN A 186 -21.64 0.03 -20.08
CA ASN A 186 -22.67 0.97 -19.63
C ASN A 186 -22.56 1.33 -18.14
N VAL A 187 -21.68 0.66 -17.40
CA VAL A 187 -21.53 0.79 -15.94
C VAL A 187 -20.15 1.30 -15.56
N ILE A 188 -19.17 1.16 -16.47
CA ILE A 188 -17.78 1.57 -16.22
C ILE A 188 -17.54 2.92 -16.88
N ASP A 189 -17.35 3.93 -16.07
CA ASP A 189 -17.03 5.29 -16.48
C ASP A 189 -15.53 5.59 -16.34
N SER A 190 -15.12 6.78 -16.83
CA SER A 190 -13.78 7.30 -16.65
C SER A 190 -13.80 8.34 -15.54
N GLY A 191 -13.01 8.13 -14.49
CA GLY A 191 -12.91 9.02 -13.37
C GLY A 191 -11.49 9.50 -13.08
N GLU A 192 -11.36 10.30 -12.06
CA GLU A 192 -10.09 10.83 -11.55
C GLU A 192 -9.87 10.37 -10.11
N PHE A 193 -8.67 9.88 -9.83
CA PHE A 193 -8.28 9.43 -8.50
C PHE A 193 -7.04 10.18 -8.03
N THR A 194 -7.12 10.82 -6.87
CA THR A 194 -6.02 11.57 -6.28
C THR A 194 -5.25 10.69 -5.29
N GLN A 195 -3.94 10.58 -5.50
CA GLN A 195 -3.00 9.89 -4.65
C GLN A 195 -1.86 10.85 -4.31
N GLY A 196 -1.74 11.23 -3.04
CA GLY A 196 -0.84 12.30 -2.63
C GLY A 196 -1.09 13.60 -3.41
N ASN A 197 -0.09 14.10 -4.12
CA ASN A 197 -0.19 15.32 -4.93
C ASN A 197 -0.50 15.08 -6.42
N MET A 198 -0.77 13.84 -6.83
CA MET A 198 -1.03 13.49 -8.23
C MET A 198 -2.47 13.03 -8.45
N THR A 199 -3.04 13.45 -9.58
CA THR A 199 -4.35 13.00 -10.04
C THR A 199 -4.18 12.02 -11.19
N LEU A 200 -4.66 10.78 -10.97
CA LEU A 200 -4.59 9.69 -11.94
C LEU A 200 -5.95 9.51 -12.63
N LYS A 201 -5.93 9.26 -13.93
CA LYS A 201 -7.15 8.84 -14.65
C LYS A 201 -7.37 7.35 -14.44
N VAL A 202 -8.49 6.99 -13.84
CA VAL A 202 -8.87 5.62 -13.54
C VAL A 202 -10.26 5.30 -14.12
N LYS A 203 -10.60 4.02 -14.20
CA LYS A 203 -11.96 3.61 -14.45
C LYS A 203 -12.75 3.62 -13.15
N GLU A 204 -14.04 3.92 -13.23
CA GLU A 204 -14.95 3.97 -12.09
C GLU A 204 -16.16 3.07 -12.32
N ILE A 205 -16.64 2.47 -11.25
CA ILE A 205 -17.93 1.80 -11.19
C ILE A 205 -18.72 2.43 -10.06
N ASP A 206 -19.90 2.95 -10.36
CA ASP A 206 -20.80 3.53 -9.36
C ASP A 206 -20.11 4.59 -8.48
N GLY A 207 -19.28 5.45 -9.12
CA GLY A 207 -18.48 6.49 -8.45
C GLY A 207 -17.30 5.97 -7.64
N CYS A 208 -16.99 4.68 -7.71
CA CYS A 208 -15.85 4.09 -7.00
C CYS A 208 -14.68 3.85 -7.98
N PRO A 209 -13.49 4.42 -7.72
CA PRO A 209 -12.33 4.25 -8.58
C PRO A 209 -11.80 2.81 -8.54
N ILE A 210 -11.42 2.30 -9.72
CA ILE A 210 -10.82 0.97 -9.89
C ILE A 210 -9.33 1.12 -10.15
N ILE A 211 -8.51 0.69 -9.20
CA ILE A 211 -7.06 0.64 -9.33
C ILE A 211 -6.65 -0.75 -9.82
N ARG A 212 -5.95 -0.80 -10.97
CA ARG A 212 -5.47 -2.06 -11.55
C ARG A 212 -4.09 -2.39 -11.04
N VAL A 213 -3.93 -3.60 -10.51
CA VAL A 213 -2.67 -4.09 -9.95
C VAL A 213 -2.16 -5.27 -10.76
N PRO A 214 -0.86 -5.31 -11.12
CA PRO A 214 -0.26 -6.50 -11.71
C PRO A 214 -0.40 -7.73 -10.81
N SER A 215 -0.82 -8.87 -11.37
CA SER A 215 -1.11 -10.09 -10.61
C SER A 215 0.10 -10.63 -9.82
N ALA A 216 1.33 -10.33 -10.26
CA ALA A 216 2.55 -10.76 -9.57
C ALA A 216 2.70 -10.18 -8.16
N ARG A 217 2.11 -9.02 -7.88
CA ARG A 217 2.12 -8.35 -6.57
C ARG A 217 0.75 -8.32 -5.88
N PHE A 218 -0.19 -9.16 -6.34
CA PHE A 218 -1.57 -9.17 -5.86
C PHE A 218 -2.02 -10.58 -5.45
N LYS A 219 -1.31 -11.14 -4.46
CA LYS A 219 -1.58 -12.47 -3.89
C LYS A 219 -1.77 -12.39 -2.37
N THR A 220 -2.36 -13.42 -1.79
CA THR A 220 -2.70 -13.47 -0.37
C THR A 220 -1.48 -13.58 0.54
N LYS A 221 -0.34 -14.08 0.05
CA LYS A 221 0.83 -14.34 0.88
C LYS A 221 2.14 -14.31 0.08
N TYR A 222 3.18 -13.75 0.69
CA TYR A 222 4.53 -13.68 0.12
C TYR A 222 5.59 -14.03 1.15
N ASP A 223 6.68 -14.63 0.68
CA ASP A 223 7.92 -14.80 1.40
C ASP A 223 8.88 -13.66 1.02
N PHE A 224 9.24 -12.85 2.00
CA PHE A 224 10.18 -11.73 1.83
C PHE A 224 11.59 -12.19 2.17
N TYR A 225 12.50 -12.10 1.21
CA TYR A 225 13.87 -12.56 1.35
C TYR A 225 14.73 -11.51 2.07
N ASP A 226 15.54 -11.95 3.01
CA ASP A 226 16.38 -11.09 3.86
C ASP A 226 17.64 -10.54 3.16
N GLY A 227 18.00 -11.08 1.99
CA GLY A 227 19.18 -10.68 1.23
C GLY A 227 20.50 -11.21 1.78
N VAL A 228 20.47 -12.14 2.75
CA VAL A 228 21.66 -12.66 3.45
C VAL A 228 21.66 -14.19 3.57
N SER A 229 20.52 -14.80 3.93
CA SER A 229 20.41 -16.25 4.15
C SER A 229 20.57 -17.04 2.86
N GLY A 230 21.11 -18.27 2.94
CA GLY A 230 21.32 -19.16 1.81
C GLY A 230 20.06 -19.39 0.97
N GLY A 231 20.12 -19.11 -0.34
CA GLY A 231 19.00 -19.14 -1.27
C GLY A 231 18.08 -17.90 -1.22
N LYS A 232 18.39 -16.89 -0.37
CA LYS A 232 17.64 -15.64 -0.23
C LYS A 232 18.51 -14.39 -0.43
N GLU A 233 19.75 -14.56 -0.89
CA GLU A 233 20.77 -13.50 -1.02
C GLU A 233 20.37 -12.41 -2.02
N THR A 234 19.54 -12.76 -3.00
CA THR A 234 19.04 -11.81 -4.00
C THR A 234 18.13 -10.75 -3.38
N GLY A 235 17.55 -11.02 -2.19
CA GLY A 235 16.50 -10.18 -1.62
C GLY A 235 15.22 -10.21 -2.46
N GLY A 236 14.32 -9.24 -2.20
CA GLY A 236 13.02 -9.17 -2.86
C GLY A 236 11.96 -10.08 -2.23
N PHE A 237 10.97 -10.48 -3.02
CA PHE A 237 9.85 -11.29 -2.54
C PHE A 237 9.43 -12.33 -3.57
N VAL A 238 8.86 -13.43 -3.10
CA VAL A 238 8.30 -14.51 -3.92
C VAL A 238 6.95 -14.91 -3.35
N ALA A 239 6.00 -15.29 -4.20
CA ALA A 239 4.72 -15.82 -3.73
C ALA A 239 4.96 -17.11 -2.90
N ALA A 240 4.34 -17.19 -1.71
CA ALA A 240 4.39 -18.38 -0.90
C ALA A 240 3.71 -19.57 -1.62
N ALA A 241 4.06 -20.80 -1.26
CA ALA A 241 3.53 -22.00 -1.93
C ALA A 241 2.00 -22.15 -1.78
N ASP A 242 1.44 -21.58 -0.71
CA ASP A 242 0.01 -21.58 -0.39
C ASP A 242 -0.68 -20.25 -0.77
N ALA A 243 0.01 -19.37 -1.50
CA ALA A 243 -0.53 -18.08 -1.90
C ALA A 243 -1.57 -18.25 -3.02
N LYS A 244 -2.74 -17.63 -2.83
CA LYS A 244 -3.82 -17.56 -3.81
C LYS A 244 -3.84 -16.20 -4.52
N ASP A 245 -4.33 -16.15 -5.75
CA ASP A 245 -4.53 -14.89 -6.45
C ASP A 245 -5.72 -14.13 -5.82
N ILE A 246 -5.53 -12.83 -5.59
CA ILE A 246 -6.61 -11.95 -5.16
C ILE A 246 -7.34 -11.44 -6.41
N ASN A 247 -8.67 -11.53 -6.41
CA ASN A 247 -9.50 -10.99 -7.49
C ASN A 247 -9.62 -9.47 -7.35
N TRP A 248 -10.14 -9.02 -6.20
CA TRP A 248 -10.26 -7.63 -5.83
C TRP A 248 -10.23 -7.43 -4.32
N ILE A 249 -9.85 -6.24 -3.93
CA ILE A 249 -9.96 -5.71 -2.58
C ILE A 249 -10.85 -4.47 -2.68
N ILE A 250 -11.95 -4.47 -1.97
CA ILE A 250 -12.83 -3.31 -1.80
C ILE A 250 -12.56 -2.74 -0.42
N ALA A 251 -12.21 -1.49 -0.33
CA ALA A 251 -11.91 -0.85 0.95
C ALA A 251 -12.42 0.58 0.97
N VAL A 252 -12.98 0.98 2.11
CA VAL A 252 -13.21 2.40 2.39
C VAL A 252 -11.85 3.10 2.44
N ARG A 253 -11.71 4.26 1.75
CA ARG A 253 -10.44 4.97 1.58
C ARG A 253 -9.69 5.21 2.89
N GLN A 254 -10.42 5.45 3.98
CA GLN A 254 -9.84 5.73 5.29
C GLN A 254 -9.50 4.48 6.13
N ALA A 255 -9.87 3.27 5.68
CA ALA A 255 -9.73 2.06 6.47
C ALA A 255 -8.28 1.53 6.54
N PRO A 256 -7.52 1.38 5.44
CA PRO A 256 -6.13 0.94 5.50
C PRO A 256 -5.22 2.12 5.87
N ILE A 257 -4.40 1.93 6.91
CA ILE A 257 -3.45 2.92 7.43
C ILE A 257 -2.05 2.41 7.13
N ALA A 258 -1.44 2.91 6.06
CA ALA A 258 -0.05 2.62 5.74
C ALA A 258 0.85 3.71 6.32
N VAL A 259 1.90 3.30 7.03
CA VAL A 259 2.83 4.21 7.69
C VAL A 259 4.25 3.93 7.22
N SER A 260 4.94 4.97 6.78
CA SER A 260 6.37 4.95 6.47
C SER A 260 7.11 5.84 7.46
N LYS A 261 7.90 5.23 8.36
CA LYS A 261 8.69 5.97 9.36
C LYS A 261 9.99 6.50 8.78
N THR A 262 10.61 5.72 7.90
CA THR A 262 11.86 6.08 7.22
C THR A 262 11.71 5.69 5.76
N ASP A 263 12.00 6.63 4.88
CA ASP A 263 12.13 6.42 3.44
C ASP A 263 13.27 7.33 2.97
N VAL A 264 14.48 6.78 2.91
CA VAL A 264 15.69 7.59 2.75
C VAL A 264 16.65 6.92 1.77
N THR A 265 17.05 7.69 0.77
CA THR A 265 18.20 7.40 -0.09
C THR A 265 19.40 8.20 0.38
N ARG A 266 20.55 7.57 0.53
CA ARG A 266 21.83 8.20 0.88
C ARG A 266 22.86 7.90 -0.18
N ILE A 267 23.60 8.92 -0.59
CA ILE A 267 24.70 8.80 -1.56
C ILE A 267 26.00 9.24 -0.87
N PHE A 268 27.00 8.39 -0.89
CA PHE A 268 28.32 8.63 -0.33
C PHE A 268 29.33 8.65 -1.48
N ASP A 269 30.14 9.68 -1.53
CA ASP A 269 31.26 9.79 -2.45
C ASP A 269 32.43 8.88 -2.03
N PRO A 270 33.41 8.60 -2.92
CA PRO A 270 34.55 7.74 -2.60
C PRO A 270 35.43 8.26 -1.45
N MET A 271 35.40 9.56 -1.13
CA MET A 271 36.18 10.14 -0.03
C MET A 271 35.49 9.93 1.32
N THR A 272 34.17 9.86 1.34
CA THR A 272 33.35 9.62 2.54
C THR A 272 33.06 8.14 2.77
N ASN A 273 33.16 7.31 1.75
CA ASN A 273 32.98 5.87 1.86
C ASN A 273 34.25 5.21 2.46
N GLN A 274 34.20 4.86 3.75
CA GLN A 274 35.34 4.27 4.46
C GLN A 274 35.62 2.80 4.08
N ASN A 275 34.70 2.13 3.39
CA ASN A 275 34.83 0.70 3.08
C ASN A 275 35.55 0.40 1.77
N ALA A 276 35.47 1.31 0.80
CA ALA A 276 36.08 1.15 -0.52
C ALA A 276 36.22 2.50 -1.21
N ASN A 277 37.15 2.61 -2.19
CA ASN A 277 37.25 3.76 -3.09
C ASN A 277 36.14 3.66 -4.15
N ALA A 278 34.90 3.80 -3.70
CA ALA A 278 33.71 3.59 -4.50
C ALA A 278 32.57 4.51 -4.09
N TRP A 279 31.75 4.88 -5.03
CA TRP A 279 30.45 5.50 -4.73
C TRP A 279 29.55 4.47 -4.08
N LYS A 280 28.87 4.86 -3.00
CA LYS A 280 27.93 4.01 -2.28
C LYS A 280 26.56 4.68 -2.24
N ILE A 281 25.54 3.93 -2.62
CA ILE A 281 24.15 4.37 -2.59
C ILE A 281 23.38 3.43 -1.67
N ASP A 282 22.84 3.96 -0.59
CA ASP A 282 22.03 3.22 0.37
C ASP A 282 20.55 3.64 0.23
N TYR A 283 19.67 2.67 0.15
CA TYR A 283 18.23 2.88 0.29
C TYR A 283 17.72 2.13 1.52
N ARG A 284 16.86 2.78 2.32
CA ARG A 284 16.18 2.15 3.47
C ARG A 284 14.76 2.65 3.58
N LYS A 285 13.82 1.71 3.71
CA LYS A 285 12.42 1.98 4.02
C LYS A 285 11.99 1.18 5.24
N TYR A 286 11.41 1.89 6.22
CA TYR A 286 10.85 1.30 7.43
C TYR A 286 9.37 1.63 7.47
N HIS A 287 8.51 0.63 7.19
CA HIS A 287 7.09 0.81 6.98
C HIS A 287 6.26 -0.35 7.53
N ASP A 288 4.96 -0.14 7.63
CA ASP A 288 3.97 -1.17 7.92
C ASP A 288 2.57 -0.74 7.47
N LEU A 289 1.58 -1.63 7.60
CA LEU A 289 0.18 -1.37 7.32
C LEU A 289 -0.70 -1.99 8.40
N TRP A 290 -1.69 -1.21 8.87
CA TRP A 290 -2.70 -1.67 9.81
C TRP A 290 -4.11 -1.29 9.34
N ILE A 291 -5.08 -2.04 9.84
CA ILE A 291 -6.49 -1.71 9.73
C ILE A 291 -7.08 -1.85 11.14
N THR A 292 -7.80 -0.85 11.59
CA THR A 292 -8.49 -0.90 12.89
C THR A 292 -9.66 -1.89 12.83
N ASP A 293 -10.09 -2.39 13.98
CA ASP A 293 -11.23 -3.32 14.04
C ASP A 293 -12.49 -2.72 13.38
N ASN A 294 -12.77 -1.45 13.62
CA ASN A 294 -13.89 -0.75 13.00
C ASN A 294 -13.67 -0.53 11.50
N GLY A 295 -12.42 -0.24 11.08
CA GLY A 295 -12.06 -0.08 9.68
C GLY A 295 -12.26 -1.37 8.87
N MET A 296 -12.10 -2.54 9.50
CA MET A 296 -12.33 -3.84 8.85
C MET A 296 -13.79 -4.07 8.43
N GLU A 297 -14.76 -3.37 9.01
CA GLU A 297 -16.15 -3.43 8.53
C GLU A 297 -16.31 -2.82 7.11
N GLY A 298 -15.45 -1.89 6.75
CA GLY A 298 -15.37 -1.28 5.43
C GLY A 298 -14.41 -1.97 4.46
N VAL A 299 -13.96 -3.21 4.73
CA VAL A 299 -13.01 -3.94 3.88
C VAL A 299 -13.59 -5.31 3.52
N LEU A 300 -13.46 -5.69 2.25
CA LEU A 300 -13.81 -7.01 1.74
C LEU A 300 -12.76 -7.45 0.72
N VAL A 301 -12.33 -8.70 0.79
CA VAL A 301 -11.35 -9.29 -0.11
C VAL A 301 -11.95 -10.50 -0.81
N SER A 302 -11.92 -10.48 -2.15
CA SER A 302 -12.28 -11.62 -2.98
C SER A 302 -11.02 -12.34 -3.45
N VAL A 303 -10.96 -13.65 -3.22
CA VAL A 303 -9.82 -14.50 -3.53
C VAL A 303 -10.24 -15.57 -4.52
N ASN A 304 -9.35 -15.94 -5.44
CA ASN A 304 -9.62 -16.98 -6.41
C ASN A 304 -9.75 -18.35 -5.72
N SER A 305 -10.89 -19.01 -5.91
CA SER A 305 -11.16 -20.33 -5.35
C SER A 305 -10.61 -21.48 -6.21
N ALA A 306 -10.18 -21.22 -7.45
CA ALA A 306 -9.69 -22.24 -8.36
C ALA A 306 -8.20 -22.62 -8.16
N GLU A 307 -7.49 -21.97 -7.20
CA GLU A 307 -6.08 -22.24 -6.88
C GLU A 307 -5.90 -22.81 -5.48
#